data_1d141af2ae8f13dfb07984053b3128f4
#
_entry.id   1d141af2ae8f13dfb07984053b3128f4
#
_cell.length_a   1.000
_cell.length_b   1.000
_cell.length_c   1.000
_cell.angle_alpha   90.00
_cell.angle_beta   90.00
_cell.angle_gamma   90.00
#
_symmetry.space_group_name_H-M   'P 1'
#
loop_
_entity.id
_entity.type
_entity.pdbx_description
1 polymer ?
#
loop_
_entity_poly.entity_id
_entity_poly.type
_entity_poly.pdbx_seq_one_letter_code
_entity_poly.pdbx_strand_id
1 'polypeptide(L)'
;MEKKNNWQEFKAVLDEHKIVKLYHFTDRDNLESIIKHGGLYSWMDCERKGIKIAKPGGGNLSRQLDSSRNLEDYVRVSFTTQHPMMYVAMKDGRISNPVILEIDPEVLFWKETLYSNMNATKQTIKPNIGETLSDFKKIHFQSVKVRKHFDLPEEEQPYFQAEILVKNFIPLEYIKNIGNFGIPIPSKPKALQIKNPYTAQITRNTPTAFIFMIDQSISMSRKLNYHGEFITLAEAVARIVNAQIYELVLRCIKTSEVRHYYDIAVIGYGDDANYGWKGTLAGRDFVSPEELKNNPFKKITVKEEKRTHRGVVLKEVEKVQWIEPVAAGKYTRGDKAFMKAKNLLDKWMKEHHDKDCYPPTIINITDGALNGIVNPREVNTQLANELKALFTNDGNVLLWNIHITPDSKEQLVFPISKTELNNDKYSEWMYDMSSLLPSRYNVPIGDLRGDAENTRHVAMATNTDMSTLIQLMDIGTPTNISQKG
;
A
#
# COMPACT_ATOMS: atom_id res chain seq x y z
N MET A 1 11.65 5.26 -6.59
CA MET A 1 12.86 5.01 -5.78
C MET A 1 13.64 6.29 -5.62
N GLU A 2 14.09 6.59 -4.40
CA GLU A 2 14.85 7.82 -4.12
C GLU A 2 16.31 7.60 -4.50
N LYS A 3 16.92 8.58 -5.20
CA LYS A 3 18.33 8.51 -5.61
C LYS A 3 19.24 9.09 -4.51
N LYS A 4 20.50 8.64 -4.48
CA LYS A 4 21.57 9.24 -3.68
C LYS A 4 21.75 10.71 -4.09
N ASN A 5 22.08 11.60 -3.14
CA ASN A 5 22.20 13.03 -3.41
C ASN A 5 23.25 13.34 -4.48
N ASN A 6 24.31 12.55 -4.56
CA ASN A 6 25.41 12.69 -5.53
C ASN A 6 25.36 11.65 -6.66
N TRP A 7 24.18 11.20 -7.06
CA TRP A 7 23.99 10.17 -8.09
C TRP A 7 24.66 10.50 -9.43
N GLN A 8 24.83 11.78 -9.77
CA GLN A 8 25.47 12.23 -11.00
C GLN A 8 26.98 11.81 -11.03
N GLU A 9 27.65 11.76 -9.86
CA GLU A 9 29.04 11.31 -9.77
C GLU A 9 29.16 9.81 -10.08
N PHE A 10 28.22 9.00 -9.62
CA PHE A 10 28.14 7.57 -9.97
C PHE A 10 27.88 7.38 -11.47
N LYS A 11 26.98 8.21 -12.03
CA LYS A 11 26.69 8.20 -13.46
C LYS A 11 27.95 8.53 -14.27
N ALA A 12 28.71 9.51 -13.88
CA ALA A 12 29.95 9.88 -14.56
C ALA A 12 30.95 8.71 -14.60
N VAL A 13 31.07 7.92 -13.53
CA VAL A 13 31.90 6.71 -13.49
C VAL A 13 31.38 5.65 -14.46
N LEU A 14 30.06 5.42 -14.53
CA LEU A 14 29.47 4.48 -15.49
C LEU A 14 29.74 4.91 -16.94
N ASP A 15 29.57 6.20 -17.23
CA ASP A 15 29.77 6.77 -18.57
C ASP A 15 31.25 6.64 -18.98
N GLU A 16 32.20 6.94 -18.08
CA GLU A 16 33.64 6.75 -18.28
C GLU A 16 33.95 5.30 -18.65
N HIS A 17 33.38 4.36 -17.94
CA HIS A 17 33.60 2.94 -18.16
C HIS A 17 32.63 2.33 -19.19
N LYS A 18 31.75 3.12 -19.82
CA LYS A 18 30.77 2.66 -20.85
C LYS A 18 29.88 1.50 -20.37
N ILE A 19 29.47 1.52 -19.11
CA ILE A 19 28.56 0.53 -18.54
C ILE A 19 27.13 1.03 -18.79
N VAL A 20 26.45 0.36 -19.69
CA VAL A 20 25.08 0.73 -20.14
C VAL A 20 24.02 -0.28 -19.71
N LYS A 21 24.43 -1.43 -19.15
CA LYS A 21 23.54 -2.50 -18.69
C LYS A 21 24.15 -3.20 -17.49
N LEU A 22 23.28 -3.67 -16.62
CA LEU A 22 23.60 -4.62 -15.56
C LEU A 22 22.80 -5.91 -15.81
N TYR A 23 23.13 -6.99 -15.10
CA TYR A 23 22.58 -8.30 -15.39
C TYR A 23 22.17 -9.04 -14.11
N HIS A 24 21.07 -9.78 -14.22
CA HIS A 24 20.66 -10.74 -13.18
C HIS A 24 20.34 -12.06 -13.85
N PHE A 25 20.94 -13.15 -13.39
CA PHE A 25 20.61 -14.48 -13.89
C PHE A 25 19.55 -15.15 -13.04
N THR A 26 18.61 -15.84 -13.67
CA THR A 26 17.57 -16.61 -12.98
C THR A 26 17.17 -17.83 -13.83
N ASP A 27 16.29 -18.67 -13.34
CA ASP A 27 15.67 -19.73 -14.16
C ASP A 27 14.44 -19.17 -14.89
N ARG A 28 14.17 -19.69 -16.09
CA ARG A 28 12.98 -19.33 -16.89
C ARG A 28 11.67 -19.56 -16.12
N ASP A 29 11.63 -20.60 -15.29
CA ASP A 29 10.44 -20.94 -14.50
C ASP A 29 10.09 -19.87 -13.42
N ASN A 30 11.03 -18.96 -13.13
CA ASN A 30 10.78 -17.85 -12.21
C ASN A 30 10.16 -16.63 -12.89
N LEU A 31 10.23 -16.52 -14.22
CA LEU A 31 9.82 -15.32 -14.96
C LEU A 31 8.34 -14.97 -14.76
N GLU A 32 7.48 -15.98 -14.78
CA GLU A 32 6.03 -15.77 -14.56
C GLU A 32 5.74 -15.16 -13.19
N SER A 33 6.44 -15.64 -12.15
CA SER A 33 6.36 -15.08 -10.80
C SER A 33 6.91 -13.65 -10.73
N ILE A 34 8.06 -13.38 -11.39
CA ILE A 34 8.66 -12.05 -11.46
C ILE A 34 7.71 -11.06 -12.12
N ILE A 35 7.09 -11.44 -13.25
CA ILE A 35 6.13 -10.60 -13.97
C ILE A 35 4.86 -10.38 -13.14
N LYS A 36 4.30 -11.45 -12.56
CA LYS A 36 3.08 -11.40 -11.75
C LYS A 36 3.20 -10.48 -10.54
N HIS A 37 4.36 -10.47 -9.90
CA HIS A 37 4.59 -9.65 -8.70
C HIS A 37 5.24 -8.30 -9.00
N GLY A 38 5.40 -7.94 -10.29
CA GLY A 38 5.82 -6.62 -10.72
C GLY A 38 7.33 -6.36 -10.67
N GLY A 39 8.18 -7.38 -10.50
CA GLY A 39 9.64 -7.25 -10.52
C GLY A 39 10.40 -8.31 -9.73
N LEU A 40 11.70 -8.05 -9.53
CA LEU A 40 12.61 -8.90 -8.78
C LEU A 40 12.62 -8.50 -7.30
N TYR A 41 12.25 -9.41 -6.42
CA TYR A 41 12.37 -9.25 -4.96
C TYR A 41 13.64 -9.93 -4.43
N SER A 42 14.19 -9.41 -3.33
CA SER A 42 15.16 -10.15 -2.53
C SER A 42 14.55 -11.50 -2.08
N TRP A 43 15.38 -12.47 -1.77
CA TRP A 43 14.85 -13.77 -1.33
C TRP A 43 14.12 -13.66 0.01
N MET A 44 14.53 -12.77 0.91
CA MET A 44 13.87 -12.50 2.18
C MET A 44 12.51 -11.82 1.96
N ASP A 45 12.41 -10.86 1.05
CA ASP A 45 11.12 -10.25 0.72
C ASP A 45 10.17 -11.21 0.02
N CYS A 46 10.69 -12.15 -0.78
CA CYS A 46 9.88 -13.24 -1.32
C CYS A 46 9.26 -14.07 -0.18
N GLU A 47 10.03 -14.42 0.84
CA GLU A 47 9.52 -15.16 2.02
C GLU A 47 8.49 -14.34 2.80
N ARG A 48 8.78 -13.07 3.11
CA ARG A 48 7.85 -12.15 3.82
C ARG A 48 6.52 -11.98 3.08
N LYS A 49 6.54 -11.96 1.75
CA LYS A 49 5.36 -11.76 0.90
C LYS A 49 4.71 -13.09 0.45
N GLY A 50 5.24 -14.23 0.85
CA GLY A 50 4.75 -15.54 0.41
C GLY A 50 4.93 -15.79 -1.10
N ILE A 51 5.89 -15.11 -1.74
CA ILE A 51 6.21 -15.27 -3.17
C ILE A 51 7.05 -16.54 -3.33
N LYS A 52 6.50 -17.52 -4.01
CA LYS A 52 7.22 -18.78 -4.28
C LYS A 52 8.24 -18.58 -5.40
N ILE A 53 9.51 -18.85 -5.10
CA ILE A 53 10.59 -18.95 -6.10
C ILE A 53 10.63 -20.41 -6.56
N ALA A 54 10.28 -20.66 -7.83
CA ALA A 54 10.20 -22.02 -8.38
C ALA A 54 11.58 -22.70 -8.43
N LYS A 55 12.59 -21.96 -8.87
CA LYS A 55 13.99 -22.40 -9.05
C LYS A 55 14.94 -21.38 -8.41
N PRO A 56 15.28 -21.51 -7.11
CA PRO A 56 16.17 -20.56 -6.45
C PRO A 56 17.60 -20.68 -6.95
N GLY A 57 18.21 -19.59 -7.38
CA GLY A 57 19.61 -19.54 -7.80
C GLY A 57 20.59 -19.72 -6.64
N GLY A 58 20.25 -19.19 -5.45
CA GLY A 58 21.01 -19.37 -4.20
C GLY A 58 20.62 -20.65 -3.47
N GLY A 59 21.60 -21.42 -3.02
CA GLY A 59 21.38 -22.58 -2.13
C GLY A 59 21.39 -22.19 -0.65
N ASN A 60 21.19 -23.19 0.25
CA ASN A 60 21.16 -22.97 1.70
C ASN A 60 22.42 -22.27 2.23
N LEU A 61 23.59 -22.68 1.76
CA LEU A 61 24.86 -22.03 2.13
C LEU A 61 24.90 -20.55 1.73
N SER A 62 24.43 -20.23 0.53
CA SER A 62 24.36 -18.83 0.05
C SER A 62 23.45 -18.00 0.96
N ARG A 63 22.27 -18.50 1.32
CA ARG A 63 21.33 -17.81 2.23
C ARG A 63 21.91 -17.60 3.63
N GLN A 64 22.61 -18.61 4.18
CA GLN A 64 23.29 -18.49 5.47
C GLN A 64 24.38 -17.41 5.44
N LEU A 65 25.15 -17.36 4.35
CA LEU A 65 26.19 -16.34 4.17
C LEU A 65 25.59 -14.95 3.98
N ASP A 66 24.48 -14.84 3.26
CA ASP A 66 23.73 -13.58 3.13
C ASP A 66 23.26 -13.09 4.50
N SER A 67 22.60 -13.93 5.28
CA SER A 67 22.13 -13.56 6.63
C SER A 67 23.26 -13.23 7.58
N SER A 68 24.41 -13.93 7.51
CA SER A 68 25.56 -13.62 8.36
C SER A 68 26.21 -12.25 8.06
N ARG A 69 25.87 -11.67 6.91
CA ARG A 69 26.38 -10.35 6.44
C ARG A 69 25.28 -9.28 6.33
N ASN A 70 24.06 -9.58 6.75
CA ASN A 70 22.89 -8.72 6.61
C ASN A 70 22.62 -8.34 5.14
N LEU A 71 22.76 -9.28 4.22
CA LEU A 71 22.57 -9.10 2.78
C LEU A 71 21.32 -9.84 2.23
N GLU A 72 20.52 -10.44 3.08
CA GLU A 72 19.30 -11.20 2.73
C GLU A 72 18.22 -10.34 2.08
N ASP A 73 18.21 -9.05 2.37
CA ASP A 73 17.27 -8.07 1.83
C ASP A 73 17.75 -7.47 0.48
N TYR A 74 18.80 -7.99 -0.14
CA TYR A 74 19.32 -7.41 -1.36
C TYR A 74 19.15 -8.31 -2.57
N VAL A 75 18.68 -7.72 -3.68
CA VAL A 75 18.72 -8.32 -5.01
C VAL A 75 20.12 -8.14 -5.59
N ARG A 76 20.75 -9.23 -6.02
CA ARG A 76 22.10 -9.22 -6.58
C ARG A 76 22.05 -8.97 -8.07
N VAL A 77 22.84 -8.01 -8.53
CA VAL A 77 22.97 -7.63 -9.94
C VAL A 77 24.45 -7.58 -10.28
N SER A 78 24.82 -8.06 -11.44
CA SER A 78 26.23 -8.17 -11.89
C SER A 78 26.51 -7.31 -13.13
N PHE A 79 27.77 -7.15 -13.46
CA PHE A 79 28.23 -6.44 -14.66
C PHE A 79 28.40 -7.39 -15.85
N THR A 80 28.30 -8.70 -15.65
CA THR A 80 28.59 -9.71 -16.66
C THR A 80 27.42 -10.66 -16.87
N THR A 81 27.23 -11.12 -18.12
CA THR A 81 26.31 -12.20 -18.47
C THR A 81 26.86 -13.59 -18.17
N GLN A 82 28.17 -13.71 -17.89
CA GLN A 82 28.88 -14.98 -17.68
C GLN A 82 29.25 -15.17 -16.20
N HIS A 83 28.32 -14.83 -15.30
CA HIS A 83 28.58 -14.89 -13.86
C HIS A 83 28.88 -16.34 -13.40
N PRO A 84 30.03 -16.61 -12.77
CA PRO A 84 30.44 -17.96 -12.38
C PRO A 84 29.42 -18.70 -11.50
N MET A 85 28.72 -17.97 -10.61
CA MET A 85 27.70 -18.58 -9.75
C MET A 85 26.47 -19.11 -10.51
N MET A 86 26.21 -18.61 -11.72
CA MET A 86 25.17 -19.18 -12.59
C MET A 86 25.53 -20.61 -13.00
N TYR A 87 26.78 -20.81 -13.40
CA TYR A 87 27.28 -22.15 -13.78
C TYR A 87 27.33 -23.12 -12.61
N VAL A 88 27.65 -22.63 -11.40
CA VAL A 88 27.57 -23.42 -10.16
C VAL A 88 26.11 -23.84 -9.91
N ALA A 89 25.16 -22.91 -10.01
CA ALA A 89 23.74 -23.21 -9.81
C ALA A 89 23.19 -24.20 -10.84
N MET A 90 23.64 -24.11 -12.10
CA MET A 90 23.32 -25.10 -13.16
C MET A 90 23.91 -26.48 -12.85
N LYS A 91 25.17 -26.53 -12.45
CA LYS A 91 25.86 -27.80 -12.11
C LYS A 91 25.19 -28.49 -10.92
N ASP A 92 24.72 -27.72 -9.95
CA ASP A 92 23.99 -28.22 -8.76
C ASP A 92 22.52 -28.58 -9.07
N GLY A 93 22.05 -28.40 -10.30
CA GLY A 93 20.67 -28.68 -10.71
C GLY A 93 19.62 -27.69 -10.16
N ARG A 94 20.05 -26.59 -9.53
CA ARG A 94 19.14 -25.54 -8.99
C ARG A 94 18.52 -24.70 -10.10
N ILE A 95 19.28 -24.45 -11.16
CA ILE A 95 18.84 -23.77 -12.39
C ILE A 95 18.95 -24.75 -13.54
N SER A 96 17.84 -24.97 -14.25
CA SER A 96 17.77 -25.90 -15.40
C SER A 96 17.66 -25.17 -16.75
N ASN A 97 17.06 -23.99 -16.77
CA ASN A 97 16.84 -23.18 -17.94
C ASN A 97 17.25 -21.71 -17.67
N PRO A 98 18.56 -21.40 -17.66
CA PRO A 98 19.06 -20.08 -17.27
C PRO A 98 18.62 -19.01 -18.26
N VAL A 99 18.19 -17.89 -17.73
CA VAL A 99 17.90 -16.65 -18.46
C VAL A 99 18.65 -15.49 -17.83
N ILE A 100 19.06 -14.52 -18.67
CA ILE A 100 19.74 -13.31 -18.24
C ILE A 100 18.79 -12.14 -18.39
N LEU A 101 18.45 -11.50 -17.26
CA LEU A 101 17.69 -10.26 -17.25
C LEU A 101 18.64 -9.08 -17.39
N GLU A 102 18.31 -8.16 -18.28
CA GLU A 102 19.02 -6.90 -18.47
C GLU A 102 18.40 -5.84 -17.55
N ILE A 103 19.18 -5.36 -16.60
CA ILE A 103 18.75 -4.40 -15.59
C ILE A 103 19.25 -3.00 -15.94
N ASP A 104 18.36 -2.01 -15.85
CA ASP A 104 18.73 -0.61 -16.03
C ASP A 104 19.77 -0.18 -14.99
N PRO A 105 20.90 0.42 -15.38
CA PRO A 105 21.90 0.91 -14.44
C PRO A 105 21.38 1.97 -13.46
N GLU A 106 20.22 2.55 -13.67
CA GLU A 106 19.61 3.50 -12.74
C GLU A 106 19.43 2.93 -11.33
N VAL A 107 19.23 1.61 -11.19
CA VAL A 107 19.12 0.95 -9.88
C VAL A 107 20.35 1.14 -8.99
N LEU A 108 21.50 1.40 -9.60
CA LEU A 108 22.76 1.65 -8.92
C LEU A 108 22.76 2.99 -8.15
N PHE A 109 21.95 3.95 -8.59
CA PHE A 109 21.87 5.29 -7.99
C PHE A 109 20.94 5.37 -6.80
N TRP A 110 20.16 4.32 -6.51
CA TRP A 110 19.16 4.36 -5.45
C TRP A 110 19.79 4.40 -4.06
N LYS A 111 19.15 5.09 -3.13
CA LYS A 111 19.51 5.03 -1.72
C LYS A 111 19.59 3.57 -1.28
N GLU A 112 20.45 3.28 -0.30
CA GLU A 112 20.68 1.94 0.24
C GLU A 112 21.22 0.89 -0.76
N THR A 113 21.48 1.24 -2.03
CA THR A 113 22.22 0.35 -2.94
C THR A 113 23.68 0.27 -2.49
N LEU A 114 24.20 -0.97 -2.34
CA LEU A 114 25.57 -1.26 -1.97
C LEU A 114 26.37 -1.75 -3.19
N TYR A 115 27.66 -1.59 -3.12
CA TYR A 115 28.63 -1.97 -4.15
C TYR A 115 29.63 -2.95 -3.58
N SER A 116 29.80 -4.10 -4.21
CA SER A 116 30.80 -5.09 -3.84
C SER A 116 31.82 -5.25 -4.96
N ASN A 117 33.11 -5.11 -4.65
CA ASN A 117 34.19 -5.25 -5.62
C ASN A 117 34.43 -6.70 -6.11
N MET A 118 33.75 -7.67 -5.51
CA MET A 118 33.76 -9.08 -5.90
C MET A 118 32.47 -9.73 -5.41
N ASN A 119 32.32 -11.07 -5.51
CA ASN A 119 31.18 -11.77 -4.93
C ASN A 119 31.03 -11.42 -3.43
N ALA A 120 29.88 -10.84 -3.06
CA ALA A 120 29.65 -10.29 -1.73
C ALA A 120 29.67 -11.34 -0.60
N THR A 121 29.54 -12.62 -0.94
CA THR A 121 29.61 -13.75 0.03
C THR A 121 30.92 -14.55 -0.08
N LYS A 122 31.93 -14.07 -0.82
CA LYS A 122 33.23 -14.76 -0.93
C LYS A 122 33.86 -14.94 0.44
N GLN A 123 34.31 -16.16 0.73
CA GLN A 123 34.88 -16.54 2.03
C GLN A 123 36.40 -16.45 2.08
N THR A 124 37.10 -16.72 0.97
CA THR A 124 38.58 -16.78 0.90
C THR A 124 39.22 -15.41 0.96
N ILE A 125 38.53 -14.38 0.46
CA ILE A 125 38.95 -12.98 0.45
C ILE A 125 37.78 -12.15 0.92
N LYS A 126 37.98 -11.23 1.86
CA LYS A 126 36.90 -10.35 2.34
C LYS A 126 36.57 -9.30 1.26
N PRO A 127 35.32 -9.30 0.71
CA PRO A 127 34.92 -8.27 -0.23
C PRO A 127 34.81 -6.92 0.43
N ASN A 128 35.12 -5.85 -0.33
CA ASN A 128 34.77 -4.50 0.08
C ASN A 128 33.32 -4.26 -0.31
N ILE A 129 32.46 -4.03 0.68
CA ILE A 129 31.04 -3.73 0.49
C ILE A 129 30.76 -2.38 1.15
N GLY A 130 30.15 -1.46 0.41
CA GLY A 130 29.78 -0.15 0.94
C GLY A 130 28.84 0.60 -0.02
N GLU A 131 28.35 1.74 0.44
CA GLU A 131 27.33 2.52 -0.28
C GLU A 131 27.86 3.82 -0.90
N THR A 132 29.13 4.15 -0.64
CA THR A 132 29.72 5.42 -1.05
C THR A 132 30.30 5.38 -2.47
N LEU A 133 30.49 6.55 -3.06
CA LEU A 133 31.19 6.66 -4.36
C LEU A 133 32.62 6.07 -4.29
N SER A 134 33.31 6.20 -3.14
CA SER A 134 34.61 5.60 -2.94
C SER A 134 34.56 4.07 -3.00
N ASP A 135 33.49 3.45 -2.44
CA ASP A 135 33.29 2.01 -2.52
C ASP A 135 32.97 1.56 -3.94
N PHE A 136 32.16 2.33 -4.64
CA PHE A 136 31.83 2.07 -6.05
C PHE A 136 33.08 2.12 -6.94
N LYS A 137 33.99 3.08 -6.74
CA LYS A 137 35.23 3.20 -7.48
C LYS A 137 36.24 2.07 -7.20
N LYS A 138 36.03 1.24 -6.17
CA LYS A 138 36.83 0.03 -5.92
C LYS A 138 36.45 -1.16 -6.81
N ILE A 139 35.44 -1.03 -7.61
CA ILE A 139 35.10 -2.03 -8.63
C ILE A 139 36.16 -2.00 -9.73
N HIS A 140 36.72 -3.15 -10.04
CA HIS A 140 37.66 -3.32 -11.12
C HIS A 140 36.96 -3.36 -12.47
N PHE A 141 36.59 -2.18 -13.02
CA PHE A 141 35.81 -2.06 -14.24
C PHE A 141 36.42 -2.72 -15.46
N GLN A 142 37.73 -2.87 -15.51
CA GLN A 142 38.38 -3.61 -16.62
C GLN A 142 38.13 -5.11 -16.46
N SER A 143 38.21 -5.66 -15.25
CA SER A 143 38.02 -7.08 -14.98
C SER A 143 36.56 -7.52 -15.24
N VAL A 144 35.55 -6.68 -14.96
CA VAL A 144 34.14 -7.03 -15.20
C VAL A 144 33.71 -6.97 -16.69
N LYS A 145 34.54 -6.36 -17.55
CA LYS A 145 34.25 -6.20 -18.99
C LYS A 145 34.79 -7.35 -19.85
N VAL A 146 35.66 -8.18 -19.32
CA VAL A 146 36.19 -9.33 -20.11
C VAL A 146 35.05 -10.33 -20.38
N ARG A 147 35.23 -11.10 -21.44
CA ARG A 147 34.19 -12.06 -21.85
C ARG A 147 34.06 -13.21 -20.87
N LYS A 148 35.17 -13.73 -20.35
CA LYS A 148 35.20 -14.86 -19.40
C LYS A 148 36.21 -14.56 -18.30
N HIS A 149 35.91 -14.99 -17.07
CA HIS A 149 36.82 -14.78 -15.95
C HIS A 149 38.19 -15.48 -16.12
N PHE A 150 38.26 -16.56 -16.87
CA PHE A 150 39.49 -17.26 -17.20
C PHE A 150 40.43 -16.45 -18.13
N ASP A 151 39.92 -15.39 -18.76
CA ASP A 151 40.76 -14.47 -19.56
C ASP A 151 41.54 -13.51 -18.69
N LEU A 152 41.33 -13.51 -17.36
CA LEU A 152 42.00 -12.70 -16.37
C LEU A 152 43.12 -13.48 -15.65
N PRO A 153 44.19 -12.79 -15.21
CA PRO A 153 45.16 -13.33 -14.26
C PRO A 153 44.42 -13.86 -13.00
N GLU A 154 44.96 -14.90 -12.37
CA GLU A 154 44.32 -15.57 -11.25
C GLU A 154 43.96 -14.62 -10.09
N GLU A 155 44.83 -13.65 -9.82
CA GLU A 155 44.61 -12.61 -8.81
C GLU A 155 43.45 -11.66 -9.14
N GLU A 156 43.11 -11.48 -10.43
CA GLU A 156 42.02 -10.58 -10.86
C GLU A 156 40.67 -11.31 -11.06
N GLN A 157 40.66 -12.63 -11.18
CA GLN A 157 39.45 -13.40 -11.36
C GLN A 157 38.34 -13.16 -10.32
N PRO A 158 38.66 -12.92 -9.03
CA PRO A 158 37.65 -12.56 -8.03
C PRO A 158 36.85 -11.30 -8.39
N TYR A 159 37.48 -10.30 -8.96
CA TYR A 159 36.89 -9.00 -9.29
C TYR A 159 35.93 -9.07 -10.49
N PHE A 160 36.02 -10.12 -11.32
CA PHE A 160 35.03 -10.40 -12.36
C PHE A 160 33.61 -10.59 -11.79
N GLN A 161 33.50 -10.99 -10.53
CA GLN A 161 32.25 -11.25 -9.83
C GLN A 161 31.80 -10.05 -8.99
N ALA A 162 32.18 -8.81 -9.36
CA ALA A 162 31.67 -7.62 -8.68
C ALA A 162 30.15 -7.54 -8.81
N GLU A 163 29.51 -7.10 -7.72
CA GLU A 163 28.04 -7.08 -7.59
C GLU A 163 27.54 -5.71 -7.15
N ILE A 164 26.37 -5.37 -7.66
CA ILE A 164 25.50 -4.31 -7.16
C ILE A 164 24.41 -4.97 -6.34
N LEU A 165 24.22 -4.53 -5.12
CA LEU A 165 23.28 -5.06 -4.16
C LEU A 165 22.14 -4.04 -4.03
N VAL A 166 21.00 -4.31 -4.66
CA VAL A 166 19.83 -3.41 -4.66
C VAL A 166 18.90 -3.80 -3.54
N LYS A 167 18.58 -2.87 -2.65
CA LYS A 167 17.74 -3.12 -1.47
C LYS A 167 16.34 -3.53 -1.88
N ASN A 168 15.84 -4.58 -1.30
CA ASN A 168 14.49 -5.12 -1.33
C ASN A 168 13.96 -5.55 -2.72
N PHE A 169 13.94 -4.65 -3.71
CA PHE A 169 13.12 -4.86 -4.91
C PHE A 169 13.60 -4.06 -6.14
N ILE A 170 13.58 -4.69 -7.30
CA ILE A 170 13.78 -4.05 -8.61
C ILE A 170 12.47 -4.15 -9.41
N PRO A 171 11.76 -3.02 -9.64
CA PRO A 171 10.53 -3.00 -10.43
C PRO A 171 10.72 -3.50 -11.86
N LEU A 172 9.65 -4.06 -12.43
CA LEU A 172 9.65 -4.66 -13.77
C LEU A 172 10.10 -3.68 -14.86
N GLU A 173 9.84 -2.39 -14.70
CA GLU A 173 10.23 -1.32 -15.64
C GLU A 173 11.74 -1.14 -15.80
N TYR A 174 12.51 -1.57 -14.79
CA TYR A 174 13.97 -1.57 -14.82
C TYR A 174 14.57 -2.87 -15.36
N ILE A 175 13.71 -3.84 -15.78
CA ILE A 175 14.13 -5.07 -16.45
C ILE A 175 13.86 -4.91 -17.96
N LYS A 176 14.88 -4.47 -18.70
CA LYS A 176 14.71 -3.97 -20.07
C LYS A 176 14.34 -5.03 -21.10
N ASN A 177 14.73 -6.28 -20.91
CA ASN A 177 14.48 -7.36 -21.84
C ASN A 177 13.37 -8.33 -21.41
N ILE A 178 12.59 -8.01 -20.39
CA ILE A 178 11.58 -8.92 -19.85
C ILE A 178 10.53 -9.35 -20.90
N GLY A 179 10.21 -8.47 -21.86
CA GLY A 179 9.30 -8.77 -22.97
C GLY A 179 9.83 -9.78 -23.98
N ASN A 180 11.14 -10.02 -24.03
CA ASN A 180 11.77 -10.91 -25.01
C ASN A 180 11.54 -12.40 -24.72
N PHE A 181 11.02 -12.73 -23.55
CA PHE A 181 10.81 -14.11 -23.11
C PHE A 181 9.45 -14.71 -23.52
N GLY A 182 8.58 -13.93 -24.20
CA GLY A 182 7.28 -14.41 -24.70
C GLY A 182 6.24 -14.69 -23.61
N ILE A 183 6.47 -14.22 -22.39
CA ILE A 183 5.48 -14.27 -21.30
C ILE A 183 4.69 -12.97 -21.35
N PRO A 184 3.33 -13.02 -21.33
CA PRO A 184 2.52 -11.82 -21.33
C PRO A 184 2.88 -10.95 -20.11
N ILE A 185 3.40 -9.76 -20.38
CA ILE A 185 3.57 -8.75 -19.34
C ILE A 185 2.19 -8.11 -19.15
N PRO A 186 1.61 -8.12 -17.95
CA PRO A 186 0.43 -7.32 -17.69
C PRO A 186 0.76 -5.90 -18.18
N SER A 187 0.02 -5.42 -19.17
CA SER A 187 0.20 -4.04 -19.62
C SER A 187 0.11 -3.17 -18.37
N LYS A 188 1.14 -2.34 -18.10
CA LYS A 188 0.91 -1.21 -17.19
C LYS A 188 -0.37 -0.59 -17.70
N PRO A 189 -1.39 -0.42 -16.85
CA PRO A 189 -2.54 0.35 -17.25
C PRO A 189 -1.94 1.64 -17.80
N LYS A 190 -2.17 1.95 -19.09
CA LYS A 190 -1.82 3.25 -19.63
C LYS A 190 -2.34 4.23 -18.59
N ALA A 191 -1.47 5.14 -18.08
CA ALA A 191 -1.95 6.28 -17.35
C ALA A 191 -2.95 6.95 -18.29
N LEU A 192 -4.22 6.60 -18.13
CA LEU A 192 -5.30 7.21 -18.85
C LEU A 192 -5.17 8.67 -18.50
N GLN A 193 -4.96 9.53 -19.50
CA GLN A 193 -5.18 10.95 -19.33
C GLN A 193 -6.68 11.09 -19.09
N ILE A 194 -7.07 10.97 -17.83
CA ILE A 194 -8.44 11.10 -17.40
C ILE A 194 -8.82 12.54 -17.63
N LYS A 195 -9.64 12.79 -18.66
CA LYS A 195 -10.00 14.16 -19.09
C LYS A 195 -10.70 14.95 -17.98
N ASN A 196 -11.45 14.31 -17.10
CA ASN A 196 -12.11 14.89 -15.93
C ASN A 196 -12.18 13.84 -14.82
N PRO A 197 -11.14 13.70 -14.00
CA PRO A 197 -11.10 12.66 -12.96
C PRO A 197 -12.12 12.95 -11.84
N TYR A 198 -12.62 11.87 -11.26
CA TYR A 198 -13.54 11.87 -10.10
C TYR A 198 -14.88 12.57 -10.38
N THR A 199 -15.38 12.45 -11.60
CA THR A 199 -16.66 13.03 -12.04
C THR A 199 -17.69 11.98 -12.45
N ALA A 200 -17.31 10.69 -12.51
CA ALA A 200 -18.21 9.61 -12.85
C ALA A 200 -19.45 9.59 -11.95
N GLN A 201 -20.61 9.40 -12.58
CA GLN A 201 -21.86 9.25 -11.86
C GLN A 201 -21.99 7.83 -11.33
N ILE A 202 -22.41 7.70 -10.08
CA ILE A 202 -22.66 6.42 -9.45
C ILE A 202 -24.04 5.95 -9.87
N THR A 203 -24.10 4.83 -10.58
CA THR A 203 -25.32 4.22 -11.11
C THR A 203 -25.33 2.72 -10.77
N ARG A 204 -26.40 2.00 -11.11
CA ARG A 204 -26.45 0.53 -10.97
C ARG A 204 -25.39 -0.18 -11.82
N ASN A 205 -25.07 0.35 -13.00
CA ASN A 205 -24.10 -0.22 -13.93
C ASN A 205 -22.65 0.18 -13.60
N THR A 206 -22.50 1.30 -12.92
CA THR A 206 -21.20 1.89 -12.52
C THR A 206 -21.22 2.17 -11.01
N PRO A 207 -21.32 1.13 -10.16
CA PRO A 207 -21.26 1.31 -8.71
C PRO A 207 -19.87 1.79 -8.27
N THR A 208 -19.78 2.26 -7.03
CA THR A 208 -18.48 2.45 -6.36
C THR A 208 -18.39 1.60 -5.11
N ALA A 209 -17.18 1.47 -4.55
CA ALA A 209 -16.98 0.71 -3.32
C ALA A 209 -16.54 1.61 -2.16
N PHE A 210 -17.04 1.29 -0.96
CA PHE A 210 -16.59 1.86 0.31
C PHE A 210 -16.03 0.76 1.21
N ILE A 211 -14.81 0.96 1.73
CA ILE A 211 -14.19 0.06 2.70
C ILE A 211 -13.91 0.84 3.98
N PHE A 212 -14.60 0.48 5.07
CA PHE A 212 -14.33 1.01 6.40
C PHE A 212 -13.34 0.07 7.10
N MET A 213 -12.14 0.57 7.41
CA MET A 213 -11.14 -0.13 8.20
C MET A 213 -11.17 0.42 9.62
N ILE A 214 -11.39 -0.44 10.60
CA ILE A 214 -11.61 -0.04 12.00
C ILE A 214 -10.58 -0.73 12.87
N ASP A 215 -9.81 0.07 13.59
CA ASP A 215 -8.91 -0.41 14.64
C ASP A 215 -9.71 -1.10 15.74
N GLN A 216 -9.28 -2.30 16.12
CA GLN A 216 -9.84 -3.13 17.17
C GLN A 216 -8.81 -3.50 18.24
N SER A 217 -7.69 -2.76 18.30
CA SER A 217 -6.69 -2.92 19.34
C SER A 217 -7.24 -2.53 20.72
N ILE A 218 -6.58 -3.00 21.77
CA ILE A 218 -7.04 -2.80 23.14
C ILE A 218 -7.13 -1.33 23.52
N SER A 219 -6.35 -0.44 22.89
CA SER A 219 -6.41 1.01 23.11
C SER A 219 -7.78 1.60 22.80
N MET A 220 -8.53 1.01 21.87
CA MET A 220 -9.91 1.38 21.56
C MET A 220 -10.90 1.18 22.72
N SER A 221 -10.48 0.56 23.83
CA SER A 221 -11.26 0.46 25.07
C SER A 221 -11.24 1.72 25.93
N ARG A 222 -10.40 2.71 25.58
CA ARG A 222 -10.38 4.01 26.28
C ARG A 222 -11.74 4.68 26.20
N LYS A 223 -12.15 5.30 27.32
CA LYS A 223 -13.47 5.91 27.45
C LYS A 223 -13.45 7.40 27.13
N LEU A 224 -14.55 7.86 26.54
CA LEU A 224 -14.81 9.28 26.28
C LEU A 224 -16.27 9.60 26.65
N ASN A 225 -16.56 10.90 26.83
CA ASN A 225 -17.93 11.36 26.90
C ASN A 225 -18.47 11.59 25.49
N TYR A 226 -19.48 10.81 25.11
CA TYR A 226 -20.14 10.90 23.82
C TYR A 226 -21.63 11.20 24.03
N HIS A 227 -22.05 12.43 23.75
CA HIS A 227 -23.42 12.91 23.97
C HIS A 227 -23.96 12.66 25.41
N GLY A 228 -23.11 12.86 26.43
CA GLY A 228 -23.47 12.65 27.80
C GLY A 228 -23.34 11.22 28.34
N GLU A 229 -22.98 10.25 27.48
CA GLU A 229 -22.72 8.87 27.88
C GLU A 229 -21.21 8.59 27.92
N PHE A 230 -20.73 7.92 28.96
CA PHE A 230 -19.36 7.45 29.08
C PHE A 230 -19.21 6.09 28.37
N ILE A 231 -18.78 6.11 27.12
CA ILE A 231 -18.60 4.92 26.28
C ILE A 231 -17.14 4.79 25.82
N THR A 232 -16.77 3.61 25.28
CA THR A 232 -15.44 3.39 24.71
C THR A 232 -15.31 4.03 23.33
N LEU A 233 -14.06 4.27 22.87
CA LEU A 233 -13.78 4.67 21.48
C LEU A 233 -14.38 3.66 20.49
N ALA A 234 -14.22 2.35 20.76
CA ALA A 234 -14.79 1.30 19.93
C ALA A 234 -16.32 1.41 19.81
N GLU A 235 -17.03 1.72 20.92
CA GLU A 235 -18.49 1.92 20.90
C GLU A 235 -18.87 3.17 20.11
N ALA A 236 -18.17 4.28 20.29
CA ALA A 236 -18.43 5.51 19.57
C ALA A 236 -18.20 5.32 18.05
N VAL A 237 -17.07 4.73 17.65
CA VAL A 237 -16.76 4.46 16.24
C VAL A 237 -17.78 3.49 15.62
N ALA A 238 -18.13 2.41 16.33
CA ALA A 238 -19.14 1.48 15.82
C ALA A 238 -20.50 2.16 15.60
N ARG A 239 -20.93 3.05 16.50
CA ARG A 239 -22.18 3.86 16.34
C ARG A 239 -22.10 4.76 15.10
N ILE A 240 -20.98 5.45 14.90
CA ILE A 240 -20.78 6.37 13.77
C ILE A 240 -20.74 5.59 12.44
N VAL A 241 -19.96 4.50 12.37
CA VAL A 241 -19.88 3.70 11.14
C VAL A 241 -21.21 3.05 10.79
N ASN A 242 -21.96 2.52 11.79
CA ASN A 242 -23.32 2.01 11.54
C ASN A 242 -24.28 3.10 11.02
N ALA A 243 -24.20 4.31 11.57
CA ALA A 243 -24.99 5.44 11.09
C ALA A 243 -24.62 5.81 9.65
N GLN A 244 -23.33 5.84 9.31
CA GLN A 244 -22.86 6.12 7.95
C GLN A 244 -23.30 5.06 6.95
N ILE A 245 -23.20 3.78 7.31
CA ILE A 245 -23.72 2.68 6.49
C ILE A 245 -25.22 2.84 6.26
N TYR A 246 -25.97 3.19 7.30
CA TYR A 246 -27.41 3.44 7.19
C TYR A 246 -27.73 4.58 6.22
N GLU A 247 -27.02 5.69 6.30
CA GLU A 247 -27.16 6.80 5.34
C GLU A 247 -26.84 6.37 3.91
N LEU A 248 -25.79 5.57 3.68
CA LEU A 248 -25.48 5.03 2.36
C LEU A 248 -26.63 4.14 1.84
N VAL A 249 -27.24 3.31 2.69
CA VAL A 249 -28.39 2.49 2.32
C VAL A 249 -29.61 3.37 1.98
N LEU A 250 -29.90 4.40 2.79
CA LEU A 250 -31.02 5.32 2.54
C LEU A 250 -30.88 6.04 1.19
N ARG A 251 -29.68 6.45 0.81
CA ARG A 251 -29.38 7.07 -0.50
C ARG A 251 -29.69 6.15 -1.69
N CYS A 252 -29.67 4.83 -1.48
CA CYS A 252 -29.99 3.83 -2.48
C CYS A 252 -31.50 3.52 -2.61
N ILE A 253 -32.32 3.96 -1.67
CA ILE A 253 -33.77 3.71 -1.70
C ILE A 253 -34.46 4.73 -2.61
N LYS A 254 -35.10 4.24 -3.67
CA LYS A 254 -35.95 5.03 -4.56
C LYS A 254 -37.35 4.40 -4.60
N THR A 255 -38.32 5.12 -4.11
CA THR A 255 -39.72 4.59 -3.94
C THR A 255 -39.74 3.31 -3.09
N SER A 256 -39.93 2.14 -3.67
CA SER A 256 -39.92 0.84 -3.00
C SER A 256 -38.70 -0.01 -3.29
N GLU A 257 -37.83 0.42 -4.23
CA GLU A 257 -36.67 -0.34 -4.71
C GLU A 257 -35.39 0.12 -4.04
N VAL A 258 -34.49 -0.83 -3.73
CA VAL A 258 -33.10 -0.53 -3.31
C VAL A 258 -32.18 -0.70 -4.50
N ARG A 259 -31.51 0.38 -4.89
CA ARG A 259 -30.61 0.37 -6.03
C ARG A 259 -29.18 0.03 -5.59
N HIS A 260 -28.50 -0.77 -6.38
CA HIS A 260 -27.11 -1.16 -6.14
C HIS A 260 -26.15 -0.05 -6.62
N TYR A 261 -25.97 0.98 -5.80
CA TYR A 261 -25.04 2.07 -6.07
C TYR A 261 -23.68 1.87 -5.41
N TYR A 262 -23.64 1.04 -4.37
CA TYR A 262 -22.44 0.84 -3.54
C TYR A 262 -22.18 -0.63 -3.26
N ASP A 263 -20.88 -0.99 -3.24
CA ASP A 263 -20.38 -2.20 -2.61
C ASP A 263 -19.67 -1.79 -1.31
N ILE A 264 -20.19 -2.23 -0.17
CA ILE A 264 -19.71 -1.77 1.14
C ILE A 264 -19.04 -2.93 1.84
N ALA A 265 -17.82 -2.69 2.38
CA ALA A 265 -17.09 -3.63 3.21
C ALA A 265 -16.66 -2.98 4.52
N VAL A 266 -16.59 -3.79 5.57
CA VAL A 266 -16.01 -3.40 6.85
C VAL A 266 -14.91 -4.39 7.21
N ILE A 267 -13.73 -3.89 7.54
CA ILE A 267 -12.56 -4.64 7.99
C ILE A 267 -12.20 -4.17 9.40
N GLY A 268 -12.35 -5.06 10.38
CA GLY A 268 -11.83 -4.82 11.73
C GLY A 268 -10.41 -5.39 11.83
N TYR A 269 -9.48 -4.67 12.45
CA TYR A 269 -8.11 -5.13 12.59
C TYR A 269 -7.52 -4.83 13.98
N GLY A 270 -6.75 -5.79 14.48
CA GLY A 270 -6.00 -5.77 15.72
C GLY A 270 -4.81 -6.69 15.56
N ASP A 271 -4.80 -7.86 16.20
CA ASP A 271 -3.77 -8.90 15.98
C ASP A 271 -3.90 -9.54 14.60
N ASP A 272 -5.11 -9.57 14.04
CA ASP A 272 -5.44 -10.00 12.68
C ASP A 272 -6.46 -9.05 12.05
N ALA A 273 -6.75 -9.23 10.76
CA ALA A 273 -7.75 -8.46 10.03
C ALA A 273 -8.89 -9.36 9.56
N ASN A 274 -10.12 -9.02 9.98
CA ASN A 274 -11.33 -9.80 9.69
C ASN A 274 -12.44 -8.91 9.14
N TYR A 275 -13.41 -9.49 8.42
CA TYR A 275 -14.61 -8.77 8.06
C TYR A 275 -15.43 -8.46 9.31
N GLY A 276 -15.89 -7.20 9.42
CA GLY A 276 -16.53 -6.67 10.63
C GLY A 276 -18.03 -6.98 10.75
N TRP A 277 -18.64 -7.53 9.68
CA TRP A 277 -20.06 -7.81 9.66
C TRP A 277 -20.50 -8.81 10.73
N LYS A 278 -21.71 -8.62 11.25
CA LYS A 278 -22.33 -9.50 12.26
C LYS A 278 -23.64 -10.12 11.75
N GLY A 279 -24.15 -11.09 12.50
CA GLY A 279 -25.39 -11.80 12.16
C GLY A 279 -25.27 -12.59 10.86
N THR A 280 -26.28 -12.54 10.03
CA THR A 280 -26.37 -13.26 8.74
C THR A 280 -25.32 -12.82 7.71
N LEU A 281 -24.73 -11.63 7.90
CA LEU A 281 -23.70 -11.10 7.02
C LEU A 281 -22.27 -11.45 7.50
N ALA A 282 -22.14 -12.17 8.60
CA ALA A 282 -20.81 -12.53 9.15
C ALA A 282 -19.97 -13.28 8.12
N GLY A 283 -18.70 -12.85 7.98
CA GLY A 283 -17.74 -13.44 7.02
C GLY A 283 -17.89 -12.98 5.57
N ARG A 284 -18.93 -12.18 5.24
CA ARG A 284 -19.08 -11.60 3.91
C ARG A 284 -18.00 -10.54 3.67
N ASP A 285 -17.57 -10.43 2.42
CA ASP A 285 -16.67 -9.37 1.97
C ASP A 285 -17.45 -8.08 1.63
N PHE A 286 -17.74 -7.82 0.37
CA PHE A 286 -18.64 -6.74 0.01
C PHE A 286 -20.10 -7.14 0.22
N VAL A 287 -20.91 -6.17 0.66
CA VAL A 287 -22.35 -6.30 0.89
C VAL A 287 -23.05 -5.14 0.19
N SER A 288 -24.10 -5.45 -0.56
CA SER A 288 -24.93 -4.47 -1.27
C SER A 288 -25.89 -3.74 -0.33
N PRO A 289 -26.38 -2.54 -0.69
CA PRO A 289 -27.40 -1.82 0.08
C PRO A 289 -28.69 -2.61 0.32
N GLU A 290 -29.08 -3.45 -0.63
CA GLU A 290 -30.28 -4.32 -0.49
C GLU A 290 -30.04 -5.40 0.56
N GLU A 291 -28.88 -6.08 0.53
CA GLU A 291 -28.51 -7.06 1.55
C GLU A 291 -28.43 -6.42 2.94
N LEU A 292 -27.86 -5.23 3.06
CA LEU A 292 -27.79 -4.48 4.32
C LEU A 292 -29.19 -4.15 4.84
N LYS A 293 -30.09 -3.64 3.98
CA LYS A 293 -31.46 -3.32 4.37
C LYS A 293 -32.22 -4.54 4.89
N ASN A 294 -32.01 -5.70 4.27
CA ASN A 294 -32.74 -6.92 4.57
C ASN A 294 -32.16 -7.74 5.71
N ASN A 295 -30.88 -7.49 6.07
CA ASN A 295 -30.13 -8.28 7.05
C ASN A 295 -29.48 -7.42 8.16
N PRO A 296 -30.23 -6.61 8.89
CA PRO A 296 -29.68 -5.93 10.06
C PRO A 296 -29.32 -6.95 11.13
N PHE A 297 -28.16 -6.75 11.78
CA PHE A 297 -27.77 -7.59 12.93
C PHE A 297 -28.59 -7.26 14.17
N LYS A 298 -28.75 -5.97 14.44
CA LYS A 298 -29.54 -5.47 15.56
C LYS A 298 -30.32 -4.22 15.18
N LYS A 299 -31.51 -4.06 15.83
CA LYS A 299 -32.22 -2.80 15.88
C LYS A 299 -32.29 -2.36 17.33
N ILE A 300 -31.85 -1.15 17.60
CA ILE A 300 -31.83 -0.55 18.94
C ILE A 300 -32.67 0.71 18.93
N THR A 301 -33.45 0.93 19.99
CA THR A 301 -34.17 2.19 20.18
C THR A 301 -33.30 3.12 21.01
N VAL A 302 -33.00 4.29 20.46
CA VAL A 302 -32.24 5.35 21.16
C VAL A 302 -33.11 6.61 21.31
N LYS A 303 -32.92 7.35 22.39
CA LYS A 303 -33.58 8.64 22.57
C LYS A 303 -32.68 9.72 21.98
N GLU A 304 -33.19 10.43 20.97
CA GLU A 304 -32.51 11.57 20.35
C GLU A 304 -33.21 12.88 20.70
N GLU A 305 -32.43 13.92 21.02
CA GLU A 305 -32.94 15.27 21.21
C GLU A 305 -33.33 15.88 19.87
N LYS A 306 -34.61 16.18 19.68
CA LYS A 306 -35.09 16.93 18.53
C LYS A 306 -35.49 18.35 18.97
N ARG A 307 -34.83 19.35 18.41
CA ARG A 307 -35.24 20.74 18.57
C ARG A 307 -36.52 21.00 17.80
N THR A 308 -37.55 21.45 18.47
CA THR A 308 -38.81 21.87 17.87
C THR A 308 -39.04 23.35 18.22
N HIS A 309 -40.00 23.97 17.54
CA HIS A 309 -40.40 25.38 17.88
C HIS A 309 -40.87 25.58 19.33
N ARG A 310 -41.15 24.46 20.03
CA ARG A 310 -41.62 24.47 21.44
C ARG A 310 -40.56 24.02 22.45
N GLY A 311 -39.32 23.82 22.01
CA GLY A 311 -38.21 23.37 22.85
C GLY A 311 -37.59 22.05 22.40
N VAL A 312 -36.73 21.46 23.21
CA VAL A 312 -36.08 20.17 22.98
C VAL A 312 -37.02 19.04 23.40
N VAL A 313 -37.31 18.11 22.52
CA VAL A 313 -38.14 16.92 22.80
C VAL A 313 -37.27 15.67 22.54
N LEU A 314 -37.25 14.76 23.52
CA LEU A 314 -36.65 13.44 23.34
C LEU A 314 -37.59 12.57 22.48
N LYS A 315 -37.08 12.16 21.31
CA LYS A 315 -37.79 11.24 20.41
C LYS A 315 -37.07 9.90 20.42
N GLU A 316 -37.86 8.84 20.55
CA GLU A 316 -37.34 7.49 20.32
C GLU A 316 -37.13 7.27 18.81
N VAL A 317 -35.89 6.89 18.44
CA VAL A 317 -35.49 6.61 17.06
C VAL A 317 -34.92 5.20 17.00
N GLU A 318 -35.40 4.40 16.05
CA GLU A 318 -34.80 3.10 15.77
C GLU A 318 -33.48 3.28 15.02
N LYS A 319 -32.38 2.71 15.57
CA LYS A 319 -31.07 2.65 14.95
C LYS A 319 -30.76 1.23 14.56
N VAL A 320 -30.22 1.08 13.36
CA VAL A 320 -29.86 -0.23 12.79
C VAL A 320 -28.35 -0.44 12.96
N GLN A 321 -27.97 -1.66 13.29
CA GLN A 321 -26.56 -2.04 13.45
C GLN A 321 -26.24 -3.28 12.61
N TRP A 322 -25.06 -3.26 12.00
CA TRP A 322 -24.46 -4.37 11.24
C TRP A 322 -23.11 -4.80 11.80
N ILE A 323 -22.46 -3.90 12.57
CA ILE A 323 -21.19 -4.14 13.25
C ILE A 323 -21.32 -3.87 14.75
N GLU A 324 -20.45 -4.51 15.52
CA GLU A 324 -20.33 -4.31 16.97
C GLU A 324 -18.97 -3.69 17.34
N PRO A 325 -18.89 -2.98 18.47
CA PRO A 325 -17.63 -2.50 19.01
C PRO A 325 -16.72 -3.67 19.38
N VAL A 326 -15.44 -3.57 19.02
CA VAL A 326 -14.40 -4.54 19.39
C VAL A 326 -13.15 -3.76 19.82
N ALA A 327 -12.58 -4.16 20.97
CA ALA A 327 -11.33 -3.61 21.50
C ALA A 327 -10.58 -4.74 22.25
N ALA A 328 -9.93 -5.64 21.51
CA ALA A 328 -9.35 -6.87 22.06
C ALA A 328 -7.95 -7.19 21.54
N GLY A 329 -7.52 -6.62 20.42
CA GLY A 329 -6.22 -6.89 19.81
C GLY A 329 -5.07 -6.29 20.63
N LYS A 330 -3.98 -7.05 20.84
CA LYS A 330 -2.74 -6.58 21.47
C LYS A 330 -1.97 -5.62 20.56
N TYR A 331 -2.04 -5.84 19.26
CA TYR A 331 -1.35 -5.08 18.22
C TYR A 331 -2.34 -4.34 17.32
N THR A 332 -1.82 -3.37 16.56
CA THR A 332 -2.54 -2.61 15.54
C THR A 332 -1.96 -2.97 14.16
N ARG A 333 -2.29 -4.17 13.68
CA ARG A 333 -1.77 -4.78 12.43
C ARG A 333 -2.41 -4.18 11.19
N GLY A 334 -2.08 -2.91 10.90
CA GLY A 334 -2.54 -2.22 9.69
C GLY A 334 -2.11 -2.91 8.40
N ASP A 335 -0.93 -3.54 8.39
CA ASP A 335 -0.44 -4.33 7.26
C ASP A 335 -1.45 -5.41 6.83
N LYS A 336 -2.03 -6.15 7.77
CA LYS A 336 -3.06 -7.15 7.46
C LYS A 336 -4.35 -6.52 6.93
N ALA A 337 -4.74 -5.37 7.48
CA ALA A 337 -5.92 -4.65 7.03
C ALA A 337 -5.74 -4.10 5.60
N PHE A 338 -4.61 -3.46 5.30
CA PHE A 338 -4.29 -2.99 3.95
C PHE A 338 -4.20 -4.13 2.94
N MET A 339 -3.56 -5.25 3.29
CA MET A 339 -3.52 -6.44 2.42
C MET A 339 -4.93 -6.99 2.16
N LYS A 340 -5.79 -7.06 3.18
CA LYS A 340 -7.17 -7.53 3.02
C LYS A 340 -7.98 -6.58 2.14
N ALA A 341 -7.87 -5.27 2.35
CA ALA A 341 -8.52 -4.26 1.51
C ALA A 341 -8.02 -4.35 0.05
N LYS A 342 -6.71 -4.54 -0.16
CA LYS A 342 -6.14 -4.73 -1.50
C LYS A 342 -6.71 -5.95 -2.20
N ASN A 343 -6.76 -7.09 -1.52
CA ASN A 343 -7.34 -8.31 -2.09
C ASN A 343 -8.82 -8.16 -2.47
N LEU A 344 -9.59 -7.39 -1.69
CA LEU A 344 -10.97 -7.05 -2.01
C LEU A 344 -11.05 -6.19 -3.28
N LEU A 345 -10.25 -5.12 -3.33
CA LEU A 345 -10.26 -4.20 -4.46
C LEU A 345 -9.70 -4.85 -5.74
N ASP A 346 -8.72 -5.74 -5.65
CA ASP A 346 -8.22 -6.50 -6.80
C ASP A 346 -9.34 -7.36 -7.44
N LYS A 347 -10.25 -7.92 -6.63
CA LYS A 347 -11.45 -8.63 -7.13
C LYS A 347 -12.45 -7.65 -7.74
N TRP A 348 -12.79 -6.59 -7.01
CA TRP A 348 -13.75 -5.59 -7.44
C TRP A 348 -13.32 -4.92 -8.76
N MET A 349 -12.04 -4.58 -8.91
CA MET A 349 -11.48 -4.00 -10.14
C MET A 349 -11.60 -4.95 -11.35
N LYS A 350 -11.46 -6.28 -11.15
CA LYS A 350 -11.63 -7.26 -12.25
C LYS A 350 -13.05 -7.25 -12.82
N GLU A 351 -14.05 -6.98 -11.99
CA GLU A 351 -15.46 -6.94 -12.39
C GLU A 351 -15.90 -5.59 -12.96
N HIS A 352 -15.07 -4.54 -12.73
CA HIS A 352 -15.41 -3.16 -13.05
C HIS A 352 -14.34 -2.42 -13.88
N HIS A 353 -13.30 -3.12 -14.37
CA HIS A 353 -12.15 -2.51 -15.04
C HIS A 353 -12.50 -1.85 -16.39
N ASP A 354 -13.59 -2.26 -17.02
CA ASP A 354 -14.11 -1.76 -18.29
C ASP A 354 -15.21 -0.70 -18.15
N LYS A 355 -15.56 -0.36 -16.90
CA LYS A 355 -16.65 0.57 -16.58
C LYS A 355 -16.09 1.90 -16.07
N ASP A 356 -16.82 2.97 -16.37
CA ASP A 356 -16.53 4.32 -15.84
C ASP A 356 -17.05 4.47 -14.41
N CYS A 357 -16.55 3.63 -13.51
CA CYS A 357 -16.92 3.68 -12.09
C CYS A 357 -16.19 4.80 -11.36
N TYR A 358 -16.89 5.47 -10.45
CA TYR A 358 -16.23 6.33 -9.47
C TYR A 358 -15.27 5.49 -8.63
N PRO A 359 -14.01 5.97 -8.40
CA PRO A 359 -13.01 5.18 -7.69
C PRO A 359 -13.44 4.79 -6.28
N PRO A 360 -13.09 3.56 -5.83
CA PRO A 360 -13.34 3.15 -4.46
C PRO A 360 -12.69 4.08 -3.43
N THR A 361 -13.34 4.21 -2.29
CA THR A 361 -12.85 4.97 -1.14
C THR A 361 -12.65 4.06 0.06
N ILE A 362 -11.46 4.12 0.66
CA ILE A 362 -11.11 3.44 1.90
C ILE A 362 -11.03 4.48 3.01
N ILE A 363 -11.70 4.25 4.12
CA ILE A 363 -11.65 5.09 5.31
C ILE A 363 -11.10 4.25 6.46
N ASN A 364 -9.88 4.56 6.86
CA ASN A 364 -9.18 3.90 7.96
C ASN A 364 -9.30 4.74 9.23
N ILE A 365 -9.82 4.16 10.31
CA ILE A 365 -10.05 4.81 11.61
C ILE A 365 -9.23 4.08 12.67
N THR A 366 -8.32 4.78 13.35
CA THR A 366 -7.42 4.22 14.37
C THR A 366 -7.22 5.22 15.51
N ASP A 367 -6.88 4.73 16.69
CA ASP A 367 -6.52 5.55 17.87
C ASP A 367 -5.03 5.50 18.20
N GLY A 368 -4.23 4.88 17.35
CA GLY A 368 -2.81 4.68 17.60
C GLY A 368 -1.96 4.35 16.38
N ALA A 369 -0.65 4.27 16.62
CA ALA A 369 0.31 3.93 15.59
C ALA A 369 0.24 2.45 15.23
N LEU A 370 0.23 2.15 13.93
CA LEU A 370 0.31 0.79 13.40
C LEU A 370 1.60 0.11 13.90
N ASN A 371 1.48 -1.11 14.42
CA ASN A 371 2.57 -1.82 15.08
C ASN A 371 2.44 -3.35 14.92
N GLY A 372 3.27 -4.13 15.66
CA GLY A 372 3.20 -5.58 15.67
C GLY A 372 3.99 -6.28 14.55
N ILE A 373 4.78 -5.54 13.79
CA ILE A 373 5.71 -6.06 12.76
C ILE A 373 7.05 -5.32 12.79
N VAL A 374 8.05 -5.87 12.14
CA VAL A 374 9.33 -5.19 11.89
C VAL A 374 9.12 -4.12 10.83
N ASN A 375 9.69 -2.92 11.02
CA ASN A 375 9.57 -1.77 10.13
C ASN A 375 8.11 -1.40 9.76
N PRO A 376 7.24 -1.17 10.74
CA PRO A 376 5.81 -0.97 10.48
C PRO A 376 5.54 0.24 9.59
N ARG A 377 6.36 1.31 9.68
CA ARG A 377 6.22 2.51 8.85
C ARG A 377 6.44 2.18 7.37
N GLU A 378 7.52 1.49 7.05
CA GLU A 378 7.87 1.14 5.67
C GLU A 378 6.83 0.22 5.04
N VAL A 379 6.51 -0.89 5.73
CA VAL A 379 5.56 -1.90 5.23
C VAL A 379 4.17 -1.30 5.00
N ASN A 380 3.62 -0.57 5.97
CA ASN A 380 2.28 0.00 5.83
C ASN A 380 2.25 1.13 4.79
N THR A 381 3.29 1.94 4.68
CA THR A 381 3.37 2.98 3.64
C THR A 381 3.44 2.36 2.24
N GLN A 382 4.17 1.27 2.06
CA GLN A 382 4.21 0.54 0.80
C GLN A 382 2.83 -0.01 0.43
N LEU A 383 2.15 -0.70 1.35
CA LEU A 383 0.81 -1.25 1.12
C LEU A 383 -0.23 -0.15 0.83
N ALA A 384 -0.16 0.97 1.55
CA ALA A 384 -1.01 2.13 1.29
C ALA A 384 -0.77 2.70 -0.12
N ASN A 385 0.48 2.77 -0.57
CA ASN A 385 0.82 3.21 -1.93
C ASN A 385 0.34 2.22 -3.00
N GLU A 386 0.41 0.91 -2.74
CA GLU A 386 -0.14 -0.11 -3.63
C GLU A 386 -1.66 0.04 -3.77
N LEU A 387 -2.39 0.32 -2.68
CA LEU A 387 -3.82 0.61 -2.70
C LEU A 387 -4.15 1.88 -3.49
N LYS A 388 -3.44 2.97 -3.22
CA LYS A 388 -3.61 4.26 -3.93
C LYS A 388 -3.23 4.18 -5.41
N ALA A 389 -2.47 3.17 -5.82
CA ALA A 389 -2.11 2.93 -7.23
C ALA A 389 -3.21 2.19 -8.00
N LEU A 390 -4.16 1.54 -7.33
CA LEU A 390 -5.33 0.97 -7.98
C LEU A 390 -6.21 2.09 -8.54
N PHE A 391 -6.86 1.87 -9.69
CA PHE A 391 -7.63 2.93 -10.34
C PHE A 391 -8.79 2.35 -11.18
N THR A 392 -9.81 3.19 -11.38
CA THR A 392 -10.86 3.05 -12.38
C THR A 392 -10.58 4.02 -13.53
N ASN A 393 -11.41 4.00 -14.57
CA ASN A 393 -11.31 5.01 -15.65
C ASN A 393 -11.52 6.46 -15.16
N ASP A 394 -12.10 6.67 -13.98
CA ASP A 394 -12.39 7.99 -13.40
C ASP A 394 -11.34 8.47 -12.38
N GLY A 395 -10.46 7.62 -11.89
CA GLY A 395 -9.40 8.03 -10.97
C GLY A 395 -8.83 6.91 -10.10
N ASN A 396 -7.88 7.27 -9.26
CA ASN A 396 -7.24 6.36 -8.32
C ASN A 396 -8.11 6.12 -7.07
N VAL A 397 -7.93 4.98 -6.44
CA VAL A 397 -8.49 4.68 -5.11
C VAL A 397 -8.11 5.77 -4.11
N LEU A 398 -9.08 6.22 -3.34
CA LEU A 398 -8.88 7.22 -2.30
C LEU A 398 -8.72 6.53 -0.94
N LEU A 399 -7.59 6.77 -0.28
CA LEU A 399 -7.29 6.27 1.05
C LEU A 399 -7.26 7.43 2.05
N TRP A 400 -8.19 7.37 2.99
CA TRP A 400 -8.34 8.31 4.10
C TRP A 400 -7.80 7.67 5.38
N ASN A 401 -6.95 8.39 6.13
CA ASN A 401 -6.47 7.95 7.43
C ASN A 401 -6.92 8.93 8.51
N ILE A 402 -7.71 8.46 9.46
CA ILE A 402 -8.30 9.25 10.53
C ILE A 402 -7.82 8.71 11.86
N HIS A 403 -7.02 9.50 12.57
CA HIS A 403 -6.62 9.22 13.94
C HIS A 403 -7.58 9.90 14.92
N ILE A 404 -8.15 9.12 15.81
CA ILE A 404 -9.11 9.56 16.83
C ILE A 404 -8.48 9.53 18.22
N THR A 405 -8.94 10.42 19.11
CA THR A 405 -8.47 10.44 20.49
C THR A 405 -9.60 10.85 21.45
N PRO A 406 -9.64 10.30 22.67
CA PRO A 406 -10.50 10.83 23.73
C PRO A 406 -9.93 12.09 24.38
N ASP A 407 -8.65 12.39 24.15
CA ASP A 407 -7.94 13.49 24.76
C ASP A 407 -8.24 14.82 24.05
N SER A 408 -8.31 15.91 24.80
CA SER A 408 -8.45 17.25 24.24
C SER A 408 -7.10 17.74 23.69
N LYS A 409 -6.81 17.41 22.45
CA LYS A 409 -5.60 17.83 21.72
C LYS A 409 -5.99 18.70 20.52
N GLU A 410 -5.04 19.50 20.06
CA GLU A 410 -5.22 20.27 18.82
C GLU A 410 -5.47 19.31 17.65
N GLN A 411 -6.58 19.54 16.96
CA GLN A 411 -6.99 18.76 15.81
C GLN A 411 -6.35 19.30 14.55
N LEU A 412 -5.89 18.42 13.70
CA LEU A 412 -5.47 18.76 12.35
C LEU A 412 -6.29 17.95 11.36
N VAL A 413 -7.06 18.61 10.51
CA VAL A 413 -7.90 18.00 9.49
C VAL A 413 -7.48 18.47 8.09
N PHE A 414 -7.38 17.56 7.16
CA PHE A 414 -7.08 17.83 5.75
C PHE A 414 -5.88 18.76 5.52
N PRO A 415 -4.68 18.43 6.01
CA PRO A 415 -3.52 19.29 5.83
C PRO A 415 -3.20 19.49 4.34
N ILE A 416 -2.66 20.66 4.03
CA ILE A 416 -2.22 21.05 2.69
C ILE A 416 -0.80 20.55 2.44
N SER A 417 0.03 20.59 3.50
CA SER A 417 1.45 20.24 3.42
C SER A 417 1.98 19.66 4.73
N LYS A 418 3.17 19.05 4.67
CA LYS A 418 3.84 18.54 5.89
C LYS A 418 4.24 19.63 6.89
N THR A 419 4.29 20.89 6.47
CA THR A 419 4.64 21.99 7.38
C THR A 419 3.57 22.22 8.45
N GLU A 420 2.32 21.81 8.22
CA GLU A 420 1.24 21.88 9.19
C GLU A 420 1.31 20.77 10.25
N LEU A 421 2.19 19.78 10.08
CA LEU A 421 2.25 18.59 10.95
C LEU A 421 3.09 18.79 12.22
N ASN A 422 3.62 19.97 12.46
CA ASN A 422 4.41 20.35 13.64
C ASN A 422 5.59 19.37 13.94
N ASN A 423 6.18 18.78 12.88
CA ASN A 423 7.23 17.74 12.94
C ASN A 423 6.84 16.48 13.76
N ASP A 424 5.53 16.21 13.90
CA ASP A 424 5.07 14.96 14.51
C ASP A 424 5.25 13.79 13.55
N LYS A 425 6.16 12.87 13.91
CA LYS A 425 6.52 11.70 13.09
C LYS A 425 5.35 10.78 12.77
N TYR A 426 4.36 10.71 13.65
CA TYR A 426 3.18 9.88 13.41
C TYR A 426 2.26 10.54 12.37
N SER A 427 2.01 11.83 12.51
CA SER A 427 1.24 12.61 11.53
C SER A 427 1.90 12.63 10.16
N GLU A 428 3.24 12.76 10.10
CA GLU A 428 3.99 12.62 8.84
C GLU A 428 3.79 11.25 8.18
N TRP A 429 3.79 10.18 8.98
CA TRP A 429 3.54 8.84 8.49
C TRP A 429 2.13 8.69 7.93
N MET A 430 1.12 9.16 8.64
CA MET A 430 -0.26 9.18 8.15
C MET A 430 -0.41 9.99 6.87
N TYR A 431 0.26 11.14 6.79
CA TYR A 431 0.29 11.97 5.59
C TYR A 431 0.82 11.18 4.38
N ASP A 432 1.94 10.48 4.53
CA ASP A 432 2.54 9.67 3.46
C ASP A 432 1.64 8.52 2.99
N MET A 433 0.87 7.94 3.89
CA MET A 433 -0.10 6.89 3.56
C MET A 433 -1.38 7.41 2.91
N SER A 434 -1.78 8.65 3.15
CA SER A 434 -3.07 9.20 2.72
C SER A 434 -3.07 9.65 1.25
N SER A 435 -4.25 9.74 0.65
CA SER A 435 -4.42 10.23 -0.70
C SER A 435 -4.43 11.76 -0.76
N LEU A 436 -3.87 12.32 -1.82
CA LEU A 436 -4.16 13.70 -2.20
C LEU A 436 -5.57 13.76 -2.78
N LEU A 437 -6.43 14.60 -2.21
CA LEU A 437 -7.82 14.67 -2.59
C LEU A 437 -8.04 15.42 -3.93
N PRO A 438 -8.96 14.95 -4.78
CA PRO A 438 -9.35 15.66 -5.98
C PRO A 438 -10.11 16.95 -5.69
N SER A 439 -10.11 17.89 -6.66
CA SER A 439 -10.67 19.24 -6.51
C SER A 439 -12.15 19.28 -6.10
N ARG A 440 -12.92 18.24 -6.40
CA ARG A 440 -14.32 18.14 -5.96
C ARG A 440 -14.52 18.19 -4.44
N TYR A 441 -13.49 17.85 -3.66
CA TYR A 441 -13.49 17.93 -2.20
C TYR A 441 -13.12 19.31 -1.67
N ASN A 442 -12.64 20.21 -2.54
CA ASN A 442 -12.16 21.53 -2.08
C ASN A 442 -13.24 22.35 -1.41
N VAL A 443 -14.47 22.38 -1.97
CA VAL A 443 -15.58 23.16 -1.39
C VAL A 443 -15.98 22.66 -0.01
N PRO A 444 -16.37 21.37 0.19
CA PRO A 444 -16.77 20.90 1.51
C PRO A 444 -15.63 20.94 2.53
N ILE A 445 -14.37 20.83 2.10
CA ILE A 445 -13.22 20.97 2.99
C ILE A 445 -12.95 22.45 3.29
N GLY A 446 -13.06 23.33 2.31
CA GLY A 446 -12.94 24.79 2.47
C GLY A 446 -13.96 25.32 3.46
N ASP A 447 -15.20 24.85 3.43
CA ASP A 447 -16.24 25.19 4.40
C ASP A 447 -15.86 24.77 5.83
N LEU A 448 -15.15 23.64 5.98
CA LEU A 448 -14.70 23.15 7.29
C LEU A 448 -13.44 23.87 7.79
N ARG A 449 -12.48 24.20 6.91
CA ARG A 449 -11.17 24.76 7.26
C ARG A 449 -11.09 26.27 7.10
N GLY A 450 -11.93 26.87 6.28
CA GLY A 450 -11.83 28.28 5.87
C GLY A 450 -10.79 28.51 4.76
N ASP A 451 -10.36 27.48 4.04
CA ASP A 451 -9.36 27.58 2.97
C ASP A 451 -9.97 28.03 1.64
N ALA A 452 -9.11 28.52 0.73
CA ALA A 452 -9.55 28.92 -0.61
C ALA A 452 -10.01 27.69 -1.43
N GLU A 453 -11.01 27.90 -2.31
CA GLU A 453 -11.64 26.84 -3.13
C GLU A 453 -10.65 26.02 -4.00
N ASN A 454 -9.51 26.60 -4.36
CA ASN A 454 -8.49 25.94 -5.18
C ASN A 454 -7.43 25.19 -4.37
N THR A 455 -7.57 25.12 -3.05
CA THR A 455 -6.60 24.47 -2.17
C THR A 455 -6.75 22.95 -2.25
N ARG A 456 -5.66 22.23 -2.46
CA ARG A 456 -5.65 20.77 -2.48
C ARG A 456 -5.23 20.23 -1.13
N HIS A 457 -5.96 19.26 -0.64
CA HIS A 457 -5.81 18.71 0.70
C HIS A 457 -5.46 17.23 0.67
N VAL A 458 -4.83 16.76 1.74
CA VAL A 458 -4.55 15.34 1.96
C VAL A 458 -5.68 14.72 2.79
N ALA A 459 -6.09 13.53 2.44
CA ALA A 459 -7.19 12.77 3.05
C ALA A 459 -6.77 12.20 4.42
N MET A 460 -6.42 13.08 5.38
CA MET A 460 -6.07 12.67 6.74
C MET A 460 -6.62 13.63 7.79
N ALA A 461 -6.75 13.10 9.00
CA ALA A 461 -7.01 13.89 10.18
C ALA A 461 -6.30 13.28 11.39
N THR A 462 -5.81 14.14 12.30
CA THR A 462 -5.19 13.70 13.56
C THR A 462 -5.86 14.34 14.76
N ASN A 463 -5.84 13.62 15.89
CA ASN A 463 -6.45 14.04 17.15
C ASN A 463 -7.95 14.38 17.01
N THR A 464 -8.64 13.64 16.15
CA THR A 464 -10.03 13.89 15.77
C THR A 464 -10.98 13.47 16.90
N ASP A 465 -11.90 14.33 17.25
CA ASP A 465 -13.05 13.96 18.11
C ASP A 465 -14.17 13.28 17.30
N MET A 466 -15.18 12.79 18.00
CA MET A 466 -16.29 12.07 17.37
C MET A 466 -17.18 12.96 16.50
N SER A 467 -17.28 14.26 16.80
CA SER A 467 -18.05 15.22 15.99
C SER A 467 -17.38 15.45 14.65
N THR A 468 -16.08 15.69 14.69
CA THR A 468 -15.26 15.86 13.49
C THR A 468 -15.21 14.56 12.67
N LEU A 469 -15.13 13.39 13.32
CA LEU A 469 -15.19 12.10 12.61
C LEU A 469 -16.47 11.98 11.78
N ILE A 470 -17.63 12.37 12.29
CA ILE A 470 -18.89 12.35 11.51
C ILE A 470 -18.77 13.23 10.28
N GLN A 471 -18.26 14.47 10.41
CA GLN A 471 -18.08 15.38 9.27
C GLN A 471 -17.12 14.81 8.21
N LEU A 472 -16.00 14.20 8.65
CA LEU A 472 -15.05 13.55 7.77
C LEU A 472 -15.68 12.38 7.01
N MET A 473 -16.50 11.57 7.68
CA MET A 473 -17.24 10.47 7.07
C MET A 473 -18.23 10.96 6.00
N ASP A 474 -18.96 12.05 6.26
CA ASP A 474 -19.88 12.64 5.30
C ASP A 474 -19.16 13.18 4.06
N ILE A 475 -18.03 13.87 4.26
CA ILE A 475 -17.19 14.36 3.15
C ILE A 475 -16.61 13.18 2.36
N GLY A 476 -16.12 12.13 3.04
CA GLY A 476 -15.48 10.98 2.45
C GLY A 476 -16.44 10.04 1.68
N THR A 477 -17.75 10.19 1.86
CA THR A 477 -18.78 9.38 1.19
C THR A 477 -19.65 10.22 0.23
N PRO A 478 -19.08 10.73 -0.87
CA PRO A 478 -19.76 11.67 -1.75
C PRO A 478 -20.97 11.07 -2.46
N THR A 479 -21.94 11.94 -2.75
CA THR A 479 -23.21 11.59 -3.40
C THR A 479 -23.23 11.95 -4.88
N ASN A 480 -22.46 11.27 -5.71
CA ASN A 480 -22.57 11.41 -7.18
C ASN A 480 -23.70 10.54 -7.78
N ILE A 481 -24.77 10.33 -7.03
CA ILE A 481 -25.89 9.53 -7.50
C ILE A 481 -26.63 10.30 -8.60
N SER A 482 -26.78 9.69 -9.78
CA SER A 482 -27.58 10.26 -10.85
C SER A 482 -29.04 10.43 -10.36
N GLN A 483 -29.53 11.66 -10.39
CA GLN A 483 -30.97 11.94 -10.13
C GLN A 483 -31.87 11.50 -11.27
N LYS A 484 -31.30 11.11 -12.43
CA LYS A 484 -32.03 10.64 -13.61
C LYS A 484 -31.91 9.11 -13.70
N GLY A 485 -33.01 8.43 -13.45
CA GLY A 485 -33.16 6.99 -13.68
C GLY A 485 -34.21 6.34 -12.82
#